data_332e32473f45991db299a22019d45a3e
#
_entry.id   332e32473f45991db299a22019d45a3e
#
_cell.length_a   1.000
_cell.length_b   1.000
_cell.length_c   1.000
_cell.angle_alpha   90.00
_cell.angle_beta   90.00
_cell.angle_gamma   90.00
#
_symmetry.space_group_name_H-M   'P 1'
#
loop_
_entity.id
_entity.type
_entity.pdbx_description
1 polymer ?
#
loop_
_entity_poly.entity_id
_entity_poly.type
_entity_poly.pdbx_seq_one_letter_code
_entity_poly.pdbx_strand_id
1 'polypeptide(L)'
;MPNPKYIFVLGGGYSGLGKGIVTASIGRILSSYGLKVVPIKLDPYFNMGAGDMNPNEHGEVFVTEDGGEIDQDFGHYERFLAQPCHKDANITSGKVFGSAIEKGKLGKFLGKSIQVIPHVRDEFKLAIRNAAAGADVAVVEVGGTIGDDESLVAMRAIQSMIHKDKETAAVSVLVPLVFNEEVGEPKTKVAQNAIRDMNQMGIWADFIIVRCPTDMMLDAKRREKLALYCAVEKENIIADPSTANVYELPKIFEKQDVGAKLIRHCNLAHDGLGWAAYDMFLNKMESAVDSIPIAYVGKYVAEGQGIHKDAYISVEEALKRACIEFGFMPEIMRLDAVEVEKNPSVLKKVAGVIVPGGYGCRGLEGKATAISFVREHGIPYLGLCLGLQMGVVEFARNMCGITNAHSQEQDEAGSCPDPNAHVICALPEQERLRASQGYIGTQRLGDFACVIEPTSFVKRLYEKVGRPDNYEKSKLQKYDAMRLGNLRPEDFVVFERHRHRFEVNPAFHQILQEKGMLFPGIHRAMDGTTLVEMISVKDHPYFVATQAHPEFTSNFLKPNPLFMGFAETCRQLWRG
;
A
#
# COMPACT_ATOMS: atom_id res chain seq x y z
N MET A 1 19.17 11.84 21.12
CA MET A 1 17.77 11.44 21.24
C MET A 1 17.73 10.16 22.05
N PRO A 2 16.72 9.90 22.88
CA PRO A 2 16.60 8.61 23.55
C PRO A 2 16.51 7.49 22.51
N ASN A 3 16.98 6.29 22.85
CA ASN A 3 16.85 5.14 21.98
C ASN A 3 15.36 4.77 21.82
N PRO A 4 14.90 4.43 20.61
CA PRO A 4 13.53 4.01 20.40
C PRO A 4 13.19 2.78 21.24
N LYS A 5 11.92 2.63 21.62
CA LYS A 5 11.39 1.40 22.20
C LYS A 5 10.85 0.51 21.08
N TYR A 6 10.80 -0.79 21.31
CA TYR A 6 10.39 -1.74 20.28
C TYR A 6 9.14 -2.51 20.73
N ILE A 7 8.20 -2.70 19.81
CA ILE A 7 7.06 -3.60 20.00
C ILE A 7 7.11 -4.60 18.85
N PHE A 8 7.54 -5.82 19.17
CA PHE A 8 7.60 -6.91 18.20
C PHE A 8 6.24 -7.59 18.10
N VAL A 9 5.70 -7.67 16.90
CA VAL A 9 4.43 -8.35 16.60
C VAL A 9 4.74 -9.63 15.83
N LEU A 10 4.57 -10.78 16.48
CA LEU A 10 4.81 -12.09 15.93
C LEU A 10 3.50 -12.82 15.67
N GLY A 11 3.50 -13.81 14.78
CA GLY A 11 2.33 -14.66 14.52
C GLY A 11 2.63 -16.11 14.75
N GLY A 12 1.70 -16.84 15.35
CA GLY A 12 1.83 -18.27 15.59
C GLY A 12 0.58 -19.05 15.18
N GLY A 13 0.78 -20.26 14.71
CA GLY A 13 -0.28 -21.17 14.29
C GLY A 13 -0.41 -21.32 12.77
N TYR A 14 -0.72 -20.26 12.04
CA TYR A 14 -0.76 -20.25 10.57
C TYR A 14 -0.60 -18.83 10.02
N SER A 15 -0.29 -18.72 8.72
CA SER A 15 -0.19 -17.44 8.01
C SER A 15 -1.57 -16.79 7.78
N GLY A 16 -1.60 -15.49 7.49
CA GLY A 16 -2.87 -14.80 7.18
C GLY A 16 -3.75 -14.47 8.39
N LEU A 17 -3.21 -14.50 9.62
CA LEU A 17 -3.93 -14.14 10.85
C LEU A 17 -4.29 -12.64 10.94
N GLY A 18 -3.67 -11.77 10.14
CA GLY A 18 -3.89 -10.33 10.18
C GLY A 18 -2.85 -9.57 11.00
N LYS A 19 -1.59 -10.04 11.05
CA LYS A 19 -0.47 -9.33 11.72
C LYS A 19 -0.36 -7.87 11.27
N GLY A 20 -0.46 -7.61 9.95
CA GLY A 20 -0.39 -6.25 9.40
C GLY A 20 -1.43 -5.30 10.00
N ILE A 21 -2.68 -5.75 10.10
CA ILE A 21 -3.77 -4.96 10.71
C ILE A 21 -3.55 -4.77 12.22
N VAL A 22 -3.07 -5.79 12.93
CA VAL A 22 -2.73 -5.69 14.36
C VAL A 22 -1.58 -4.69 14.56
N THR A 23 -0.52 -4.79 13.75
CA THR A 23 0.62 -3.85 13.76
C THR A 23 0.17 -2.41 13.49
N ALA A 24 -0.65 -2.20 12.45
CA ALA A 24 -1.23 -0.91 12.13
C ALA A 24 -2.11 -0.36 13.27
N SER A 25 -2.89 -1.24 13.92
CA SER A 25 -3.77 -0.87 15.04
C SER A 25 -2.99 -0.46 16.28
N ILE A 26 -1.94 -1.20 16.65
CA ILE A 26 -1.03 -0.84 17.73
C ILE A 26 -0.35 0.49 17.41
N GLY A 27 0.14 0.65 16.17
CA GLY A 27 0.73 1.91 15.72
C GLY A 27 -0.23 3.08 15.84
N ARG A 28 -1.50 2.93 15.41
CA ARG A 28 -2.55 3.96 15.54
C ARG A 28 -2.81 4.32 17.00
N ILE A 29 -2.92 3.33 17.87
CA ILE A 29 -3.12 3.55 19.31
C ILE A 29 -1.97 4.40 19.86
N LEU A 30 -0.74 3.97 19.67
CA LEU A 30 0.44 4.68 20.19
C LEU A 30 0.58 6.09 19.60
N SER A 31 0.27 6.26 18.32
CA SER A 31 0.22 7.58 17.70
C SER A 31 -0.88 8.49 18.31
N SER A 32 -1.99 7.91 18.79
CA SER A 32 -3.02 8.70 19.50
C SER A 32 -2.57 9.19 20.87
N TYR A 33 -1.55 8.57 21.46
CA TYR A 33 -0.88 9.06 22.66
C TYR A 33 0.20 10.13 22.39
N GLY A 34 0.30 10.64 21.16
CA GLY A 34 1.28 11.67 20.77
C GLY A 34 2.67 11.14 20.46
N LEU A 35 2.86 9.81 20.41
CA LEU A 35 4.14 9.19 20.15
C LEU A 35 4.48 9.20 18.64
N LYS A 36 5.73 9.44 18.32
CA LYS A 36 6.27 9.24 16.98
C LYS A 36 6.52 7.76 16.73
N VAL A 37 5.61 7.14 15.98
CA VAL A 37 5.61 5.71 15.68
C VAL A 37 6.22 5.44 14.31
N VAL A 38 7.09 4.43 14.21
CA VAL A 38 7.58 3.90 12.93
C VAL A 38 7.20 2.42 12.84
N PRO A 39 6.37 2.02 11.86
CA PRO A 39 6.14 0.61 11.57
C PRO A 39 7.31 0.06 10.75
N ILE A 40 7.73 -1.17 11.09
CA ILE A 40 8.80 -1.90 10.41
C ILE A 40 8.29 -3.31 10.12
N LYS A 41 8.64 -3.86 8.95
CA LYS A 41 8.33 -5.24 8.60
C LYS A 41 9.58 -6.02 8.29
N LEU A 42 9.71 -7.18 8.92
CA LEU A 42 10.75 -8.17 8.65
C LEU A 42 10.14 -9.26 7.78
N ASP A 43 10.50 -9.30 6.50
CA ASP A 43 10.00 -10.32 5.58
C ASP A 43 11.03 -11.45 5.40
N PRO A 44 10.63 -12.72 5.52
CA PRO A 44 11.56 -13.84 5.48
C PRO A 44 12.06 -14.17 4.08
N TYR A 45 11.41 -13.72 3.01
CA TYR A 45 11.81 -14.03 1.64
C TYR A 45 13.13 -13.37 1.22
N PHE A 46 13.77 -13.95 0.18
CA PHE A 46 15.08 -13.53 -0.32
C PHE A 46 15.03 -12.48 -1.45
N ASN A 47 13.86 -12.05 -1.88
CA ASN A 47 13.71 -10.95 -2.82
C ASN A 47 14.25 -9.65 -2.19
N MET A 48 14.86 -8.79 -3.02
CA MET A 48 15.36 -7.48 -2.57
C MET A 48 14.22 -6.49 -2.27
N GLY A 49 13.03 -6.74 -2.81
CA GLY A 49 11.80 -5.98 -2.59
C GLY A 49 10.61 -6.75 -3.15
N ALA A 50 9.42 -6.17 -3.06
CA ALA A 50 8.20 -6.79 -3.60
C ALA A 50 8.02 -6.54 -5.11
N GLY A 51 8.84 -5.69 -5.72
CA GLY A 51 8.62 -5.20 -7.10
C GLY A 51 8.68 -6.25 -8.20
N ASP A 52 9.37 -7.36 -7.97
CA ASP A 52 9.50 -8.50 -8.87
C ASP A 52 8.54 -9.67 -8.52
N MET A 53 7.71 -9.50 -7.48
CA MET A 53 6.77 -10.52 -7.04
C MET A 53 5.44 -10.43 -7.80
N ASN A 54 4.81 -11.58 -8.03
CA ASN A 54 3.53 -11.66 -8.71
C ASN A 54 2.39 -11.20 -7.79
N PRO A 55 1.62 -10.15 -8.13
CA PRO A 55 0.51 -9.68 -7.31
C PRO A 55 -0.60 -10.72 -7.07
N ASN A 56 -0.75 -11.71 -7.94
CA ASN A 56 -1.70 -12.81 -7.74
C ASN A 56 -1.30 -13.76 -6.61
N GLU A 57 -0.01 -13.81 -6.26
CA GLU A 57 0.52 -14.70 -5.22
C GLU A 57 0.77 -13.98 -3.90
N HIS A 58 1.23 -12.73 -3.98
CA HIS A 58 1.70 -11.96 -2.81
C HIS A 58 0.86 -10.73 -2.49
N GLY A 59 -0.16 -10.41 -3.31
CA GLY A 59 -0.97 -9.20 -3.18
C GLY A 59 -0.32 -7.98 -3.81
N GLU A 60 -0.82 -6.80 -3.47
CA GLU A 60 -0.39 -5.53 -4.04
C GLU A 60 1.07 -5.19 -3.71
N VAL A 61 1.79 -4.68 -4.70
CA VAL A 61 3.09 -4.05 -4.46
C VAL A 61 2.85 -2.59 -4.07
N PHE A 62 3.08 -2.26 -2.81
CA PHE A 62 2.94 -0.89 -2.32
C PHE A 62 4.18 -0.06 -2.65
N VAL A 63 3.99 1.20 -3.02
CA VAL A 63 5.10 2.11 -3.34
C VAL A 63 5.17 3.24 -2.33
N THR A 64 6.33 3.42 -1.71
CA THR A 64 6.59 4.52 -0.79
C THR A 64 6.93 5.82 -1.53
N GLU A 65 6.85 6.97 -0.84
CA GLU A 65 7.22 8.27 -1.43
C GLU A 65 8.69 8.34 -1.87
N ASP A 66 9.58 7.62 -1.19
CA ASP A 66 11.01 7.55 -1.50
C ASP A 66 11.38 6.47 -2.54
N GLY A 67 10.35 5.82 -3.13
CA GLY A 67 10.51 4.89 -4.26
C GLY A 67 10.86 3.46 -3.86
N GLY A 68 10.41 3.01 -2.69
CA GLY A 68 10.46 1.59 -2.33
C GLY A 68 9.29 0.82 -2.92
N GLU A 69 9.55 -0.29 -3.59
CA GLU A 69 8.56 -1.32 -3.94
C GLU A 69 8.53 -2.34 -2.81
N ILE A 70 7.51 -2.28 -1.96
CA ILE A 70 7.47 -2.97 -0.68
C ILE A 70 6.16 -3.72 -0.47
N ASP A 71 6.08 -4.47 0.60
CA ASP A 71 4.93 -5.30 0.91
C ASP A 71 3.63 -4.48 1.12
N GLN A 72 2.49 -5.08 0.79
CA GLN A 72 1.15 -4.46 0.88
C GLN A 72 0.77 -3.98 2.30
N ASP A 73 1.33 -4.58 3.35
CA ASP A 73 1.04 -4.22 4.73
C ASP A 73 1.43 -2.77 5.04
N PHE A 74 2.40 -2.21 4.31
CA PHE A 74 2.73 -0.79 4.43
C PHE A 74 1.59 0.13 4.00
N GLY A 75 0.75 -0.30 3.09
CA GLY A 75 -0.50 0.38 2.78
C GLY A 75 -1.42 0.45 4.01
N HIS A 76 -1.54 -0.64 4.77
CA HIS A 76 -2.27 -0.61 6.04
C HIS A 76 -1.63 0.34 7.05
N TYR A 77 -0.30 0.31 7.20
CA TYR A 77 0.39 1.20 8.13
C TYR A 77 0.14 2.67 7.78
N GLU A 78 0.34 3.08 6.53
CA GLU A 78 0.10 4.47 6.11
C GLU A 78 -1.37 4.88 6.25
N ARG A 79 -2.31 3.99 5.93
CA ARG A 79 -3.75 4.28 6.07
C ARG A 79 -4.16 4.48 7.53
N PHE A 80 -3.63 3.67 8.46
CA PHE A 80 -3.96 3.76 9.89
C PHE A 80 -3.22 4.89 10.62
N LEU A 81 -1.97 5.17 10.25
CA LEU A 81 -1.17 6.19 10.92
C LEU A 81 -1.31 7.59 10.28
N ALA A 82 -1.78 7.65 9.03
CA ALA A 82 -1.83 8.86 8.21
C ALA A 82 -0.46 9.56 8.07
N GLN A 83 0.59 8.79 7.97
CA GLN A 83 1.97 9.24 7.76
C GLN A 83 2.67 8.32 6.76
N PRO A 84 3.62 8.85 5.95
CA PRO A 84 4.36 8.04 5.00
C PRO A 84 5.33 7.09 5.71
N CYS A 85 5.50 5.91 5.11
CA CYS A 85 6.56 4.96 5.45
C CYS A 85 7.74 5.12 4.48
N HIS A 86 8.93 4.69 4.92
CA HIS A 86 10.13 4.71 4.11
C HIS A 86 10.51 3.28 3.68
N LYS A 87 11.15 3.16 2.51
CA LYS A 87 11.57 1.87 1.93
C LYS A 87 12.48 1.04 2.85
N ASP A 88 13.25 1.69 3.71
CA ASP A 88 14.15 1.01 4.64
C ASP A 88 13.42 0.34 5.81
N ALA A 89 12.13 0.65 6.00
CA ALA A 89 11.28 -0.02 6.99
C ALA A 89 10.87 -1.43 6.56
N ASN A 90 10.95 -1.76 5.26
CA ASN A 90 10.79 -3.11 4.75
C ASN A 90 12.13 -3.85 4.69
N ILE A 91 12.38 -4.68 5.67
CA ILE A 91 13.62 -5.43 5.86
C ILE A 91 13.40 -6.88 5.40
N THR A 92 13.86 -7.21 4.18
CA THR A 92 13.80 -8.60 3.68
C THR A 92 15.06 -9.37 4.05
N SER A 93 14.96 -10.70 4.17
CA SER A 93 16.13 -11.56 4.35
C SER A 93 17.14 -11.33 3.21
N GLY A 94 16.67 -11.17 1.95
CA GLY A 94 17.53 -10.88 0.81
C GLY A 94 18.39 -9.62 1.00
N LYS A 95 17.78 -8.50 1.43
CA LYS A 95 18.52 -7.26 1.74
C LYS A 95 19.59 -7.46 2.79
N VAL A 96 19.26 -8.17 3.88
CA VAL A 96 20.17 -8.36 5.02
C VAL A 96 21.32 -9.28 4.67
N PHE A 97 21.04 -10.42 4.03
CA PHE A 97 22.09 -11.34 3.57
C PHE A 97 22.96 -10.70 2.48
N GLY A 98 22.34 -9.98 1.54
CA GLY A 98 23.04 -9.21 0.51
C GLY A 98 24.01 -8.18 1.10
N SER A 99 23.55 -7.40 2.10
CA SER A 99 24.40 -6.45 2.84
C SER A 99 25.59 -7.14 3.51
N ALA A 100 25.38 -8.27 4.17
CA ALA A 100 26.47 -9.01 4.82
C ALA A 100 27.49 -9.51 3.80
N ILE A 101 27.05 -10.04 2.65
CA ILE A 101 27.91 -10.51 1.56
C ILE A 101 28.72 -9.35 0.98
N GLU A 102 28.07 -8.23 0.69
CA GLU A 102 28.72 -7.05 0.11
C GLU A 102 29.76 -6.45 1.07
N LYS A 103 29.43 -6.32 2.36
CA LYS A 103 30.40 -5.92 3.39
C LYS A 103 31.60 -6.87 3.48
N GLY A 104 31.37 -8.17 3.25
CA GLY A 104 32.45 -9.16 3.16
C GLY A 104 33.38 -8.91 1.99
N LYS A 105 32.84 -8.69 0.79
CA LYS A 105 33.61 -8.34 -0.42
C LYS A 105 34.43 -7.06 -0.22
N LEU A 106 33.86 -6.08 0.49
CA LEU A 106 34.54 -4.82 0.81
C LEU A 106 35.54 -4.93 1.98
N GLY A 107 35.82 -6.15 2.51
CA GLY A 107 36.78 -6.38 3.57
C GLY A 107 36.38 -5.86 4.95
N LYS A 108 35.12 -5.50 5.17
CA LYS A 108 34.63 -4.93 6.45
C LYS A 108 34.73 -5.90 7.63
N PHE A 109 34.85 -7.20 7.38
CA PHE A 109 35.02 -8.23 8.42
C PHE A 109 36.47 -8.61 8.69
N LEU A 110 37.44 -7.85 8.13
CA LEU A 110 38.87 -8.00 8.42
C LEU A 110 39.40 -9.44 8.23
N GLY A 111 38.97 -10.13 7.17
CA GLY A 111 39.38 -11.50 6.83
C GLY A 111 38.73 -12.61 7.67
N LYS A 112 37.79 -12.28 8.55
CA LYS A 112 37.02 -13.29 9.30
C LYS A 112 36.03 -14.01 8.40
N SER A 113 35.78 -15.29 8.67
CA SER A 113 34.69 -16.03 8.04
C SER A 113 33.34 -15.39 8.38
N ILE A 114 32.53 -15.11 7.38
CA ILE A 114 31.18 -14.56 7.57
C ILE A 114 30.25 -15.72 7.96
N GLN A 115 29.61 -15.58 9.11
CA GLN A 115 28.68 -16.57 9.64
C GLN A 115 27.29 -15.96 9.82
N VAL A 116 26.25 -16.78 9.76
CA VAL A 116 24.88 -16.35 10.04
C VAL A 116 24.81 -15.71 11.44
N ILE A 117 25.42 -16.37 12.44
CA ILE A 117 25.62 -15.81 13.78
C ILE A 117 27.13 -15.63 13.99
N PRO A 118 27.64 -14.42 14.28
CA PRO A 118 26.86 -13.20 14.61
C PRO A 118 26.55 -12.27 13.42
N HIS A 119 27.22 -12.41 12.27
CA HIS A 119 27.31 -11.34 11.27
C HIS A 119 25.95 -11.00 10.65
N VAL A 120 25.21 -11.98 10.09
CA VAL A 120 23.89 -11.72 9.48
C VAL A 120 22.86 -11.32 10.53
N ARG A 121 22.89 -11.95 11.71
CA ARG A 121 22.06 -11.53 12.86
C ARG A 121 22.27 -10.06 13.23
N ASP A 122 23.53 -9.62 13.29
CA ASP A 122 23.86 -8.25 13.67
C ASP A 122 23.49 -7.25 12.56
N GLU A 123 23.48 -7.66 11.28
CA GLU A 123 22.90 -6.88 10.17
C GLU A 123 21.40 -6.69 10.33
N PHE A 124 20.63 -7.73 10.74
CA PHE A 124 19.21 -7.55 11.06
C PHE A 124 19.01 -6.51 12.16
N LYS A 125 19.77 -6.59 13.25
CA LYS A 125 19.67 -5.60 14.33
C LYS A 125 20.00 -4.19 13.84
N LEU A 126 21.02 -4.05 13.02
CA LEU A 126 21.41 -2.76 12.43
C LEU A 126 20.30 -2.20 11.54
N ALA A 127 19.70 -3.02 10.69
CA ALA A 127 18.60 -2.62 9.83
C ALA A 127 17.39 -2.15 10.63
N ILE A 128 16.98 -2.89 11.68
CA ILE A 128 15.88 -2.51 12.57
C ILE A 128 16.18 -1.16 13.27
N ARG A 129 17.39 -0.96 13.80
CA ARG A 129 17.78 0.29 14.46
C ARG A 129 17.79 1.48 13.53
N ASN A 130 18.30 1.28 12.31
CA ASN A 130 18.34 2.33 11.29
C ASN A 130 16.91 2.74 10.89
N ALA A 131 16.02 1.79 10.65
CA ALA A 131 14.63 2.06 10.32
C ALA A 131 13.87 2.74 11.47
N ALA A 132 14.21 2.43 12.72
CA ALA A 132 13.60 3.02 13.91
C ALA A 132 14.19 4.40 14.30
N ALA A 133 15.21 4.89 13.57
CA ALA A 133 15.94 6.09 13.96
C ALA A 133 15.01 7.33 14.04
N GLY A 134 15.07 8.01 15.17
CA GLY A 134 14.29 9.24 15.43
C GLY A 134 12.83 9.00 15.79
N ALA A 135 12.39 7.75 15.97
CA ALA A 135 11.09 7.40 16.54
C ALA A 135 11.15 7.34 18.09
N ASP A 136 10.00 7.48 18.73
CA ASP A 136 9.83 7.16 20.15
C ASP A 136 9.64 5.64 20.31
N VAL A 137 8.90 5.05 19.37
CA VAL A 137 8.61 3.62 19.35
C VAL A 137 8.55 3.08 17.92
N ALA A 138 9.17 1.91 17.72
CA ALA A 138 9.07 1.13 16.50
C ALA A 138 8.14 -0.08 16.73
N VAL A 139 7.10 -0.22 15.91
CA VAL A 139 6.25 -1.42 15.89
C VAL A 139 6.74 -2.32 14.77
N VAL A 140 7.35 -3.44 15.14
CA VAL A 140 8.08 -4.34 14.25
C VAL A 140 7.26 -5.60 13.99
N GLU A 141 6.68 -5.71 12.81
CA GLU A 141 6.02 -6.94 12.38
C GLU A 141 7.04 -7.97 11.91
N VAL A 142 6.92 -9.18 12.40
CA VAL A 142 7.75 -10.31 11.96
C VAL A 142 6.94 -11.17 10.99
N GLY A 143 7.36 -11.19 9.73
CA GLY A 143 6.80 -12.04 8.68
C GLY A 143 7.01 -13.52 8.94
N GLY A 144 6.23 -14.37 8.28
CA GLY A 144 6.20 -15.80 8.52
C GLY A 144 5.47 -16.18 9.81
N THR A 145 5.67 -17.42 10.23
CA THR A 145 5.05 -18.01 11.43
C THR A 145 6.14 -18.41 12.41
N ILE A 146 5.86 -18.34 13.71
CA ILE A 146 6.77 -18.83 14.74
C ILE A 146 7.06 -20.30 14.47
N GLY A 147 8.34 -20.64 14.33
CA GLY A 147 8.81 -21.99 14.01
C GLY A 147 9.25 -22.17 12.56
N ASP A 148 9.00 -21.21 11.66
CA ASP A 148 9.47 -21.26 10.28
C ASP A 148 10.98 -21.03 10.21
N ASP A 149 11.69 -21.84 9.42
CA ASP A 149 13.15 -21.78 9.26
C ASP A 149 13.60 -20.43 8.69
N GLU A 150 12.83 -19.85 7.76
CA GLU A 150 13.13 -18.60 7.11
C GLU A 150 13.16 -17.40 8.06
N SER A 151 12.35 -17.42 9.12
CA SER A 151 12.28 -16.35 10.13
C SER A 151 13.31 -16.49 11.25
N LEU A 152 14.02 -17.62 11.33
CA LEU A 152 14.88 -17.98 12.47
C LEU A 152 15.96 -16.93 12.76
N VAL A 153 16.61 -16.40 11.74
CA VAL A 153 17.71 -15.42 11.94
C VAL A 153 17.18 -14.08 12.45
N ALA A 154 16.03 -13.64 11.96
CA ALA A 154 15.33 -12.45 12.47
C ALA A 154 14.93 -12.64 13.93
N MET A 155 14.39 -13.82 14.30
CA MET A 155 14.06 -14.16 15.69
C MET A 155 15.30 -14.17 16.59
N ARG A 156 16.46 -14.65 16.12
CA ARG A 156 17.74 -14.56 16.85
C ARG A 156 18.23 -13.11 17.00
N ALA A 157 17.94 -12.23 16.04
CA ALA A 157 18.22 -10.81 16.17
C ALA A 157 17.37 -10.18 17.29
N ILE A 158 16.07 -10.43 17.30
CA ILE A 158 15.12 -9.97 18.33
C ILE A 158 15.54 -10.46 19.71
N GLN A 159 15.81 -11.77 19.84
CA GLN A 159 16.32 -12.36 21.08
C GLN A 159 17.58 -11.61 21.59
N SER A 160 18.52 -11.34 20.68
CA SER A 160 19.76 -10.63 21.03
C SER A 160 19.51 -9.17 21.45
N MET A 161 18.59 -8.45 20.78
CA MET A 161 18.21 -7.09 21.17
C MET A 161 17.65 -7.04 22.59
N ILE A 162 16.74 -7.96 22.92
CA ILE A 162 16.10 -8.02 24.25
C ILE A 162 17.09 -8.44 25.33
N HIS A 163 17.78 -9.55 25.16
CA HIS A 163 18.55 -10.17 26.26
C HIS A 163 19.99 -9.69 26.34
N LYS A 164 20.69 -9.55 25.21
CA LYS A 164 22.10 -9.13 25.18
C LYS A 164 22.24 -7.63 25.21
N ASP A 165 21.50 -6.94 24.32
CA ASP A 165 21.64 -5.50 24.14
C ASP A 165 20.76 -4.72 25.15
N LYS A 166 19.86 -5.41 25.86
CA LYS A 166 18.97 -4.84 26.89
C LYS A 166 18.08 -3.71 26.39
N GLU A 167 17.67 -3.80 25.14
CA GLU A 167 16.76 -2.82 24.57
C GLU A 167 15.36 -2.98 25.18
N THR A 168 14.70 -1.87 25.51
CA THR A 168 13.32 -1.92 26.03
C THR A 168 12.39 -2.34 24.93
N ALA A 169 11.72 -3.46 25.11
CA ALA A 169 10.82 -4.05 24.13
C ALA A 169 9.60 -4.70 24.79
N ALA A 170 8.50 -4.76 24.06
CA ALA A 170 7.35 -5.63 24.33
C ALA A 170 7.21 -6.64 23.19
N VAL A 171 6.93 -7.89 23.54
CA VAL A 171 6.67 -8.96 22.58
C VAL A 171 5.18 -9.29 22.59
N SER A 172 4.50 -8.94 21.49
CA SER A 172 3.08 -9.23 21.26
C SER A 172 2.95 -10.39 20.28
N VAL A 173 2.23 -11.44 20.64
CA VAL A 173 2.07 -12.62 19.80
C VAL A 173 0.62 -12.78 19.40
N LEU A 174 0.36 -12.69 18.09
CA LEU A 174 -0.95 -12.97 17.51
C LEU A 174 -1.11 -14.48 17.30
N VAL A 175 -2.14 -15.05 17.89
CA VAL A 175 -2.44 -16.48 17.83
C VAL A 175 -3.91 -16.73 17.54
N PRO A 176 -4.29 -17.85 16.87
CA PRO A 176 -5.67 -18.15 16.60
C PRO A 176 -6.35 -18.82 17.80
N LEU A 177 -7.64 -18.51 17.96
CA LEU A 177 -8.57 -19.34 18.71
C LEU A 177 -9.31 -20.23 17.71
N VAL A 178 -8.99 -21.53 17.71
CA VAL A 178 -9.59 -22.45 16.74
C VAL A 178 -10.90 -22.99 17.28
N PHE A 179 -11.99 -22.75 16.54
CA PHE A 179 -13.28 -23.35 16.85
C PHE A 179 -13.36 -24.76 16.26
N ASN A 180 -13.69 -25.73 17.09
CA ASN A 180 -13.94 -27.11 16.66
C ASN A 180 -15.46 -27.33 16.63
N GLU A 181 -16.03 -27.43 15.43
CA GLU A 181 -17.46 -27.59 15.23
C GLU A 181 -18.00 -28.91 15.80
N GLU A 182 -17.24 -30.00 15.73
CA GLU A 182 -17.64 -31.32 16.25
C GLU A 182 -17.76 -31.33 17.77
N VAL A 183 -16.94 -30.54 18.46
CA VAL A 183 -16.93 -30.48 19.94
C VAL A 183 -17.74 -29.28 20.46
N GLY A 184 -18.07 -28.35 19.59
CA GLY A 184 -18.87 -27.17 19.93
C GLY A 184 -18.16 -26.15 20.85
N GLU A 185 -16.82 -26.17 20.92
CA GLU A 185 -16.07 -25.24 21.78
C GLU A 185 -14.75 -24.75 21.16
N PRO A 186 -14.36 -23.48 21.46
CA PRO A 186 -13.07 -22.96 21.08
C PRO A 186 -11.89 -23.64 21.81
N LYS A 187 -10.84 -23.94 21.06
CA LYS A 187 -9.64 -24.61 21.55
C LYS A 187 -8.43 -23.67 21.55
N THR A 188 -7.70 -23.65 22.64
CA THR A 188 -6.48 -22.84 22.85
C THR A 188 -5.18 -23.57 22.54
N LYS A 189 -5.24 -24.83 22.08
CA LYS A 189 -4.05 -25.67 21.96
C LYS A 189 -3.05 -25.16 20.92
N VAL A 190 -3.55 -24.64 19.77
CA VAL A 190 -2.69 -24.08 18.73
C VAL A 190 -1.93 -22.87 19.26
N ALA A 191 -2.60 -21.98 19.98
CA ALA A 191 -1.98 -20.82 20.64
C ALA A 191 -0.89 -21.25 21.66
N GLN A 192 -1.20 -22.24 22.51
CA GLN A 192 -0.23 -22.77 23.48
C GLN A 192 1.01 -23.37 22.81
N ASN A 193 0.85 -24.10 21.71
CA ASN A 193 1.97 -24.67 20.96
C ASN A 193 2.85 -23.57 20.36
N ALA A 194 2.27 -22.56 19.69
CA ALA A 194 3.01 -21.45 19.13
C ALA A 194 3.85 -20.69 20.18
N ILE A 195 3.25 -20.39 21.34
CA ILE A 195 3.98 -19.74 22.44
C ILE A 195 5.10 -20.64 22.97
N ARG A 196 4.85 -21.94 23.15
CA ARG A 196 5.90 -22.88 23.57
C ARG A 196 7.07 -22.90 22.60
N ASP A 197 6.80 -22.95 21.29
CA ASP A 197 7.85 -23.00 20.26
C ASP A 197 8.67 -21.71 20.25
N MET A 198 8.03 -20.56 20.45
CA MET A 198 8.72 -19.27 20.64
C MET A 198 9.59 -19.26 21.91
N ASN A 199 9.08 -19.78 23.02
CA ASN A 199 9.83 -19.87 24.29
C ASN A 199 11.09 -20.73 24.15
N GLN A 200 11.05 -21.77 23.32
CA GLN A 200 12.25 -22.61 23.01
C GLN A 200 13.32 -21.80 22.25
N MET A 201 12.95 -20.76 21.55
CA MET A 201 13.88 -19.80 20.92
C MET A 201 14.44 -18.78 21.91
N GLY A 202 13.99 -18.80 23.19
CA GLY A 202 14.38 -17.83 24.22
C GLY A 202 13.71 -16.48 24.10
N ILE A 203 12.53 -16.41 23.52
CA ILE A 203 11.70 -15.21 23.46
C ILE A 203 10.41 -15.49 24.24
N TRP A 204 10.00 -14.54 25.09
CA TRP A 204 8.81 -14.66 25.92
C TRP A 204 7.78 -13.63 25.50
N ALA A 205 6.50 -14.02 25.46
CA ALA A 205 5.41 -13.10 25.19
C ALA A 205 5.12 -12.22 26.40
N ASP A 206 5.01 -10.92 26.21
CA ASP A 206 4.46 -9.98 27.18
C ASP A 206 2.95 -9.81 26.99
N PHE A 207 2.49 -9.95 25.74
CA PHE A 207 1.08 -9.85 25.34
C PHE A 207 0.72 -10.99 24.41
N ILE A 208 -0.48 -11.55 24.58
CA ILE A 208 -1.07 -12.51 23.65
C ILE A 208 -2.32 -11.87 23.06
N ILE A 209 -2.32 -11.67 21.75
CA ILE A 209 -3.47 -11.19 20.99
C ILE A 209 -4.14 -12.42 20.37
N VAL A 210 -5.40 -12.65 20.69
CA VAL A 210 -6.11 -13.87 20.31
C VAL A 210 -7.12 -13.55 19.23
N ARG A 211 -6.82 -13.97 17.99
CA ARG A 211 -7.74 -13.87 16.86
C ARG A 211 -8.92 -14.81 17.08
N CYS A 212 -10.12 -14.29 17.13
CA CYS A 212 -11.34 -15.07 17.40
C CYS A 212 -12.52 -14.54 16.54
N PRO A 213 -13.48 -15.41 16.19
CA PRO A 213 -14.67 -15.00 15.44
C PRO A 213 -15.48 -13.90 16.16
N THR A 214 -15.60 -14.00 17.48
CA THR A 214 -16.22 -12.98 18.33
C THR A 214 -15.42 -12.86 19.65
N ASP A 215 -15.49 -11.70 20.29
CA ASP A 215 -14.85 -11.46 21.60
C ASP A 215 -15.38 -12.38 22.71
N MET A 216 -16.66 -12.76 22.63
CA MET A 216 -17.32 -13.66 23.58
C MET A 216 -16.70 -15.08 23.60
N MET A 217 -16.02 -15.50 22.51
CA MET A 217 -15.37 -16.80 22.46
C MET A 217 -14.09 -16.86 23.32
N LEU A 218 -13.49 -15.72 23.67
CA LEU A 218 -12.35 -15.62 24.57
C LEU A 218 -12.82 -15.28 26.00
N ASP A 219 -13.58 -16.19 26.60
CA ASP A 219 -14.12 -16.07 27.94
C ASP A 219 -13.06 -16.11 29.07
N ALA A 220 -13.47 -15.85 30.30
CA ALA A 220 -12.59 -15.81 31.48
C ALA A 220 -11.82 -17.14 31.67
N LYS A 221 -12.47 -18.27 31.45
CA LYS A 221 -11.85 -19.62 31.58
C LYS A 221 -10.73 -19.84 30.56
N ARG A 222 -10.93 -19.39 29.31
CA ARG A 222 -9.92 -19.50 28.25
C ARG A 222 -8.78 -18.54 28.47
N ARG A 223 -9.05 -17.32 28.94
CA ARG A 223 -8.01 -16.35 29.33
C ARG A 223 -7.14 -16.91 30.49
N GLU A 224 -7.75 -17.47 31.52
CA GLU A 224 -7.01 -18.13 32.62
C GLU A 224 -6.17 -19.28 32.13
N LYS A 225 -6.71 -20.12 31.23
CA LYS A 225 -5.97 -21.23 30.65
C LYS A 225 -4.78 -20.76 29.83
N LEU A 226 -4.93 -19.72 29.00
CA LEU A 226 -3.80 -19.16 28.25
C LEU A 226 -2.78 -18.52 29.19
N ALA A 227 -3.21 -17.74 30.19
CA ALA A 227 -2.33 -17.14 31.18
C ALA A 227 -1.45 -18.19 31.86
N LEU A 228 -2.06 -19.28 32.34
CA LEU A 228 -1.36 -20.36 33.03
C LEU A 228 -0.36 -21.10 32.10
N TYR A 229 -0.78 -21.49 30.88
CA TYR A 229 0.04 -22.31 30.01
C TYR A 229 1.09 -21.52 29.23
N CYS A 230 0.89 -20.22 29.04
CA CYS A 230 1.78 -19.35 28.28
C CYS A 230 2.65 -18.45 29.17
N ALA A 231 2.46 -18.50 30.49
CA ALA A 231 3.16 -17.67 31.49
C ALA A 231 3.04 -16.16 31.21
N VAL A 232 1.84 -15.71 30.84
CA VAL A 232 1.51 -14.30 30.57
C VAL A 232 0.39 -13.86 31.53
N GLU A 233 0.46 -12.63 32.03
CA GLU A 233 -0.58 -12.08 32.88
C GLU A 233 -1.94 -12.09 32.17
N LYS A 234 -3.02 -12.45 32.89
CA LYS A 234 -4.37 -12.58 32.34
C LYS A 234 -4.86 -11.31 31.64
N GLU A 235 -4.51 -10.16 32.17
CA GLU A 235 -4.85 -8.83 31.68
C GLU A 235 -4.16 -8.53 30.34
N ASN A 236 -3.05 -9.19 30.04
CA ASN A 236 -2.28 -9.04 28.79
C ASN A 236 -2.74 -10.01 27.68
N ILE A 237 -3.82 -10.75 27.91
CA ILE A 237 -4.46 -11.57 26.89
C ILE A 237 -5.60 -10.79 26.28
N ILE A 238 -5.41 -10.33 25.06
CA ILE A 238 -6.25 -9.39 24.33
C ILE A 238 -7.09 -10.14 23.30
N ALA A 239 -8.40 -9.85 23.23
CA ALA A 239 -9.25 -10.37 22.16
C ALA A 239 -9.09 -9.54 20.89
N ASP A 240 -8.91 -10.21 19.77
CA ASP A 240 -8.94 -9.66 18.42
C ASP A 240 -10.14 -10.28 17.66
N PRO A 241 -11.36 -9.73 17.83
CA PRO A 241 -12.54 -10.27 17.16
C PRO A 241 -12.54 -9.94 15.67
N SER A 242 -13.15 -10.82 14.88
CA SER A 242 -13.45 -10.50 13.48
C SER A 242 -14.42 -9.33 13.41
N THR A 243 -14.05 -8.31 12.64
CA THR A 243 -14.89 -7.14 12.39
C THR A 243 -15.14 -6.98 10.90
N ALA A 244 -16.30 -6.44 10.53
CA ALA A 244 -16.59 -6.07 9.14
C ALA A 244 -15.76 -4.87 8.67
N ASN A 245 -15.33 -4.02 9.63
CA ASN A 245 -14.55 -2.84 9.41
C ASN A 245 -13.24 -2.90 10.21
N VAL A 246 -12.13 -3.18 9.55
CA VAL A 246 -10.81 -3.31 10.21
C VAL A 246 -10.36 -2.04 10.93
N TYR A 247 -10.86 -0.86 10.51
CA TYR A 247 -10.55 0.41 11.17
C TYR A 247 -11.16 0.56 12.56
N GLU A 248 -12.07 -0.31 12.98
CA GLU A 248 -12.57 -0.34 14.36
C GLU A 248 -11.59 -1.00 15.34
N LEU A 249 -10.66 -1.81 14.83
CA LEU A 249 -9.78 -2.61 15.68
C LEU A 249 -8.94 -1.79 16.67
N PRO A 250 -8.37 -0.62 16.33
CA PRO A 250 -7.68 0.22 17.32
C PRO A 250 -8.57 0.60 18.50
N LYS A 251 -9.85 0.89 18.28
CA LYS A 251 -10.80 1.23 19.36
C LYS A 251 -11.19 -0.01 20.16
N ILE A 252 -11.31 -1.17 19.53
CA ILE A 252 -11.58 -2.45 20.21
C ILE A 252 -10.40 -2.81 21.14
N PHE A 253 -9.17 -2.58 20.70
CA PHE A 253 -7.97 -2.79 21.51
C PHE A 253 -7.87 -1.77 22.64
N GLU A 254 -8.20 -0.50 22.41
CA GLU A 254 -8.17 0.54 23.43
C GLU A 254 -9.21 0.30 24.53
N LYS A 255 -10.38 -0.27 24.23
CA LYS A 255 -11.36 -0.73 25.22
C LYS A 255 -10.82 -1.84 26.14
N GLN A 256 -9.71 -2.49 25.75
CA GLN A 256 -8.99 -3.49 26.55
C GLN A 256 -7.69 -2.93 27.13
N ASP A 257 -7.52 -1.60 27.16
CA ASP A 257 -6.39 -0.85 27.72
C ASP A 257 -5.03 -1.18 27.05
N VAL A 258 -5.02 -1.62 25.79
CA VAL A 258 -3.77 -2.04 25.10
C VAL A 258 -2.76 -0.89 25.06
N GLY A 259 -3.18 0.33 24.74
CA GLY A 259 -2.29 1.48 24.71
C GLY A 259 -1.66 1.76 26.07
N ALA A 260 -2.47 1.88 27.12
CA ALA A 260 -1.98 2.13 28.48
C ALA A 260 -1.03 1.02 28.99
N LYS A 261 -1.30 -0.25 28.63
CA LYS A 261 -0.46 -1.40 28.99
C LYS A 261 0.90 -1.34 28.28
N LEU A 262 0.93 -1.08 26.96
CA LEU A 262 2.16 -0.95 26.17
C LEU A 262 3.01 0.23 26.64
N ILE A 263 2.38 1.39 26.89
CA ILE A 263 3.06 2.59 27.42
C ILE A 263 3.72 2.30 28.75
N ARG A 264 3.00 1.66 29.67
CA ARG A 264 3.54 1.29 30.98
C ARG A 264 4.67 0.27 30.85
N HIS A 265 4.49 -0.77 30.05
CA HIS A 265 5.50 -1.82 29.85
C HIS A 265 6.81 -1.26 29.26
N CYS A 266 6.71 -0.40 28.25
CA CYS A 266 7.87 0.21 27.57
C CYS A 266 8.35 1.49 28.27
N ASN A 267 7.71 1.94 29.34
CA ASN A 267 8.03 3.20 30.03
C ASN A 267 8.11 4.39 29.05
N LEU A 268 7.05 4.59 28.27
CA LEU A 268 6.92 5.65 27.28
C LEU A 268 6.32 6.90 27.91
N ALA A 269 6.92 8.06 27.66
CA ALA A 269 6.29 9.35 27.97
C ALA A 269 5.23 9.65 26.89
N HIS A 270 4.11 10.25 27.27
CA HIS A 270 3.01 10.55 26.34
C HIS A 270 2.29 11.86 26.72
N ASP A 271 1.65 12.49 25.72
CA ASP A 271 0.98 13.80 25.87
C ASP A 271 -0.55 13.67 26.07
N GLY A 272 -1.08 12.46 26.19
CA GLY A 272 -2.51 12.18 26.30
C GLY A 272 -3.09 11.55 25.05
N LEU A 273 -4.43 11.42 24.99
CA LEU A 273 -5.14 10.72 23.90
C LEU A 273 -5.72 11.69 22.88
N GLY A 274 -5.35 11.50 21.61
CA GLY A 274 -5.85 12.26 20.46
C GLY A 274 -6.63 11.41 19.45
N TRP A 275 -7.88 11.06 19.78
CA TRP A 275 -8.73 10.24 18.92
C TRP A 275 -9.67 11.03 18.00
N ALA A 276 -9.86 12.34 18.21
CA ALA A 276 -10.94 13.11 17.59
C ALA A 276 -11.05 12.94 16.06
N ALA A 277 -9.92 13.05 15.34
CA ALA A 277 -9.92 12.90 13.88
C ALA A 277 -10.25 11.47 13.44
N TYR A 278 -9.78 10.47 14.18
CA TYR A 278 -10.08 9.07 13.89
C TYR A 278 -11.54 8.71 14.19
N ASP A 279 -12.09 9.24 15.30
CA ASP A 279 -13.51 9.07 15.63
C ASP A 279 -14.42 9.72 14.58
N MET A 280 -14.06 10.91 14.08
CA MET A 280 -14.78 11.54 12.97
C MET A 280 -14.77 10.66 11.70
N PHE A 281 -13.66 10.02 11.40
CA PHE A 281 -13.56 9.09 10.26
C PHE A 281 -14.45 7.85 10.48
N LEU A 282 -14.41 7.21 11.64
CA LEU A 282 -15.26 6.06 11.95
C LEU A 282 -16.75 6.42 11.89
N ASN A 283 -17.14 7.58 12.45
CA ASN A 283 -18.53 8.06 12.39
C ASN A 283 -19.01 8.29 10.96
N LYS A 284 -18.13 8.80 10.06
CA LYS A 284 -18.46 8.91 8.63
C LYS A 284 -18.66 7.56 7.98
N MET A 285 -17.82 6.56 8.31
CA MET A 285 -18.01 5.19 7.81
C MET A 285 -19.34 4.59 8.27
N GLU A 286 -19.67 4.75 9.54
CA GLU A 286 -20.93 4.24 10.11
C GLU A 286 -22.16 4.92 9.52
N SER A 287 -22.07 6.22 9.22
CA SER A 287 -23.16 7.00 8.63
C SER A 287 -23.33 6.79 7.11
N ALA A 288 -22.38 6.16 6.43
CA ALA A 288 -22.43 5.88 5.00
C ALA A 288 -23.27 4.62 4.72
N VAL A 289 -24.60 4.77 4.76
CA VAL A 289 -25.56 3.64 4.68
C VAL A 289 -26.03 3.33 3.26
N ASP A 290 -25.94 4.29 2.33
CA ASP A 290 -26.30 4.06 0.93
C ASP A 290 -25.24 3.17 0.27
N SER A 291 -25.67 2.34 -0.70
CA SER A 291 -24.76 1.51 -1.51
C SER A 291 -24.87 1.88 -2.98
N ILE A 292 -23.74 2.12 -3.63
CA ILE A 292 -23.68 2.48 -5.06
C ILE A 292 -22.71 1.54 -5.77
N PRO A 293 -23.13 0.86 -6.86
CA PRO A 293 -22.25 -0.04 -7.59
C PRO A 293 -21.18 0.74 -8.38
N ILE A 294 -19.92 0.40 -8.13
CA ILE A 294 -18.76 0.93 -8.84
C ILE A 294 -17.90 -0.24 -9.30
N ALA A 295 -17.55 -0.27 -10.58
CA ALA A 295 -16.69 -1.30 -11.11
C ALA A 295 -15.23 -0.87 -11.15
N TYR A 296 -14.32 -1.84 -10.99
CA TYR A 296 -12.99 -1.71 -11.56
C TYR A 296 -12.71 -2.83 -12.57
N VAL A 297 -12.06 -2.45 -13.69
CA VAL A 297 -11.71 -3.36 -14.78
C VAL A 297 -10.23 -3.66 -14.70
N GLY A 298 -9.90 -4.79 -14.07
CA GLY A 298 -8.55 -5.19 -13.70
C GLY A 298 -8.02 -6.38 -14.51
N LYS A 299 -6.71 -6.64 -14.35
CA LYS A 299 -6.04 -7.83 -14.90
C LYS A 299 -5.92 -8.98 -13.88
N TYR A 300 -5.98 -8.64 -12.58
CA TYR A 300 -5.73 -9.55 -11.46
C TYR A 300 -7.05 -9.84 -10.71
N VAL A 301 -8.12 -10.14 -11.45
CA VAL A 301 -9.48 -10.30 -10.90
C VAL A 301 -10.21 -11.55 -11.41
N ALA A 302 -9.59 -12.39 -12.25
CA ALA A 302 -10.23 -13.58 -12.80
C ALA A 302 -10.63 -14.56 -11.67
N GLU A 303 -11.86 -15.07 -11.70
CA GLU A 303 -12.31 -16.09 -10.75
C GLU A 303 -11.53 -17.40 -10.98
N GLY A 304 -10.89 -17.92 -9.92
CA GLY A 304 -10.14 -19.19 -9.96
C GLY A 304 -9.29 -19.40 -8.72
N GLN A 305 -8.80 -20.63 -8.52
CA GLN A 305 -7.88 -20.94 -7.42
C GLN A 305 -6.55 -20.19 -7.64
N GLY A 306 -6.10 -19.44 -6.62
CA GLY A 306 -4.78 -18.81 -6.58
C GLY A 306 -4.72 -17.31 -6.86
N ILE A 307 -5.85 -16.58 -6.90
CA ILE A 307 -5.84 -15.13 -7.03
C ILE A 307 -5.88 -14.49 -5.63
N HIS A 308 -4.90 -13.66 -5.34
CA HIS A 308 -4.85 -12.91 -4.09
C HIS A 308 -5.92 -11.82 -4.11
N LYS A 309 -6.81 -11.80 -3.10
CA LYS A 309 -7.92 -10.85 -3.01
C LYS A 309 -7.45 -9.39 -2.91
N ASP A 310 -6.22 -9.20 -2.44
CA ASP A 310 -5.64 -7.89 -2.11
C ASP A 310 -4.78 -7.30 -3.24
N ALA A 311 -4.86 -7.84 -4.48
CA ALA A 311 -4.08 -7.33 -5.61
C ALA A 311 -4.33 -5.84 -5.96
N TYR A 312 -5.48 -5.30 -5.55
CA TYR A 312 -5.88 -3.90 -5.73
C TYR A 312 -6.41 -3.27 -4.43
N ILE A 313 -5.90 -3.71 -3.28
CA ILE A 313 -6.43 -3.28 -1.97
C ILE A 313 -6.37 -1.76 -1.79
N SER A 314 -5.31 -1.08 -2.23
CA SER A 314 -5.20 0.37 -2.11
C SER A 314 -6.22 1.12 -2.96
N VAL A 315 -6.58 0.60 -4.15
CA VAL A 315 -7.65 1.17 -4.99
C VAL A 315 -8.99 1.07 -4.28
N GLU A 316 -9.31 -0.10 -3.70
CA GLU A 316 -10.56 -0.32 -2.97
C GLU A 316 -10.65 0.56 -1.72
N GLU A 317 -9.57 0.66 -0.95
CA GLU A 317 -9.54 1.47 0.27
C GLU A 317 -9.59 2.98 -0.05
N ALA A 318 -8.92 3.45 -1.11
CA ALA A 318 -9.00 4.84 -1.56
C ALA A 318 -10.41 5.19 -2.05
N LEU A 319 -11.07 4.26 -2.77
CA LEU A 319 -12.46 4.42 -3.22
C LEU A 319 -13.42 4.49 -2.03
N LYS A 320 -13.36 3.53 -1.10
CA LYS A 320 -14.17 3.54 0.12
C LYS A 320 -13.98 4.84 0.89
N ARG A 321 -12.72 5.25 1.09
CA ARG A 321 -12.38 6.47 1.81
C ARG A 321 -12.98 7.73 1.17
N ALA A 322 -13.02 7.79 -0.17
CA ALA A 322 -13.64 8.89 -0.88
C ALA A 322 -15.18 8.85 -0.81
N CYS A 323 -15.77 7.67 -0.98
CA CYS A 323 -17.24 7.50 -1.01
C CYS A 323 -17.92 7.87 0.31
N ILE A 324 -17.29 7.57 1.47
CA ILE A 324 -17.86 7.91 2.77
C ILE A 324 -17.97 9.43 2.99
N GLU A 325 -17.17 10.26 2.32
CA GLU A 325 -17.32 11.72 2.36
C GLU A 325 -18.64 12.19 1.75
N PHE A 326 -19.27 11.37 0.91
CA PHE A 326 -20.55 11.64 0.25
C PHE A 326 -21.69 10.75 0.78
N GLY A 327 -21.49 10.09 1.93
CA GLY A 327 -22.51 9.35 2.66
C GLY A 327 -22.88 8.00 2.06
N PHE A 328 -22.03 7.37 1.26
CA PHE A 328 -22.28 6.04 0.71
C PHE A 328 -21.06 5.13 0.75
N MET A 329 -21.31 3.82 0.73
CA MET A 329 -20.29 2.79 0.54
C MET A 329 -20.31 2.29 -0.91
N PRO A 330 -19.17 2.03 -1.54
CA PRO A 330 -19.15 1.45 -2.88
C PRO A 330 -19.48 -0.04 -2.81
N GLU A 331 -20.43 -0.49 -3.64
CA GLU A 331 -20.59 -1.91 -3.98
C GLU A 331 -19.59 -2.22 -5.09
N ILE A 332 -18.46 -2.82 -4.71
CA ILE A 332 -17.33 -2.99 -5.62
C ILE A 332 -17.55 -4.19 -6.53
N MET A 333 -17.70 -3.91 -7.84
CA MET A 333 -17.75 -4.93 -8.89
C MET A 333 -16.34 -5.14 -9.49
N ARG A 334 -15.74 -6.29 -9.20
CA ARG A 334 -14.44 -6.68 -9.72
C ARG A 334 -14.63 -7.36 -11.08
N LEU A 335 -14.21 -6.70 -12.18
CA LEU A 335 -14.41 -7.20 -13.54
C LEU A 335 -13.06 -7.52 -14.20
N ASP A 336 -12.92 -8.73 -14.73
CA ASP A 336 -11.75 -9.09 -15.55
C ASP A 336 -11.84 -8.40 -16.91
N ALA A 337 -10.72 -7.76 -17.32
CA ALA A 337 -10.66 -7.01 -18.56
C ALA A 337 -10.99 -7.86 -19.80
N VAL A 338 -10.59 -9.14 -19.81
CA VAL A 338 -10.89 -10.06 -20.94
C VAL A 338 -12.38 -10.38 -21.02
N GLU A 339 -13.09 -10.44 -19.90
CA GLU A 339 -14.53 -10.65 -19.91
C GLU A 339 -15.30 -9.39 -20.32
N VAL A 340 -14.81 -8.21 -19.92
CA VAL A 340 -15.39 -6.92 -20.36
C VAL A 340 -15.22 -6.71 -21.86
N GLU A 341 -14.09 -7.16 -22.45
CA GLU A 341 -13.89 -7.14 -23.90
C GLU A 341 -15.01 -7.85 -24.65
N LYS A 342 -15.45 -9.01 -24.15
CA LYS A 342 -16.54 -9.80 -24.75
C LYS A 342 -17.92 -9.18 -24.53
N ASN A 343 -18.14 -8.53 -23.40
CA ASN A 343 -19.44 -7.96 -23.03
C ASN A 343 -19.30 -6.64 -22.25
N PRO A 344 -19.02 -5.50 -22.91
CA PRO A 344 -18.90 -4.21 -22.25
C PRO A 344 -20.24 -3.68 -21.67
N SER A 345 -21.39 -4.23 -22.08
CA SER A 345 -22.69 -3.78 -21.60
C SER A 345 -22.92 -4.01 -20.10
N VAL A 346 -22.10 -4.84 -19.45
CA VAL A 346 -22.11 -5.00 -17.98
C VAL A 346 -21.86 -3.66 -17.27
N LEU A 347 -21.13 -2.76 -17.90
CA LEU A 347 -20.80 -1.43 -17.37
C LEU A 347 -21.98 -0.45 -17.34
N LYS A 348 -23.13 -0.79 -17.94
CA LYS A 348 -24.37 0.00 -17.80
C LYS A 348 -24.96 -0.05 -16.39
N LYS A 349 -24.54 -1.02 -15.58
CA LYS A 349 -25.08 -1.29 -14.24
C LYS A 349 -24.31 -0.60 -13.11
N VAL A 350 -23.32 0.24 -13.44
CA VAL A 350 -22.47 0.87 -12.45
C VAL A 350 -22.47 2.39 -12.57
N ALA A 351 -22.28 3.05 -11.45
CA ALA A 351 -22.22 4.52 -11.36
C ALA A 351 -20.90 5.10 -11.88
N GLY A 352 -19.85 4.28 -11.93
CA GLY A 352 -18.53 4.69 -12.40
C GLY A 352 -17.60 3.50 -12.58
N VAL A 353 -16.51 3.73 -13.33
CA VAL A 353 -15.52 2.70 -13.66
C VAL A 353 -14.11 3.19 -13.34
N ILE A 354 -13.35 2.37 -12.61
CA ILE A 354 -11.92 2.56 -12.38
C ILE A 354 -11.15 1.56 -13.25
N VAL A 355 -10.12 2.02 -13.95
CA VAL A 355 -9.17 1.14 -14.64
C VAL A 355 -7.82 1.24 -13.94
N PRO A 356 -7.48 0.27 -13.08
CA PRO A 356 -6.25 0.31 -12.28
C PRO A 356 -5.00 0.00 -13.09
N GLY A 357 -3.84 0.19 -12.46
CA GLY A 357 -2.53 -0.18 -12.96
C GLY A 357 -2.38 -1.66 -13.31
N GLY A 358 -1.22 -2.04 -13.83
CA GLY A 358 -0.84 -3.40 -14.17
C GLY A 358 0.27 -3.44 -15.21
N TYR A 359 0.87 -4.61 -15.38
CA TYR A 359 1.95 -4.86 -16.33
C TYR A 359 1.60 -5.97 -17.32
N GLY A 360 2.28 -5.98 -18.49
CA GLY A 360 2.13 -7.00 -19.52
C GLY A 360 0.90 -6.82 -20.41
N CYS A 361 0.78 -7.65 -21.44
CA CYS A 361 -0.16 -7.44 -22.54
C CYS A 361 -1.56 -8.02 -22.33
N ARG A 362 -1.76 -8.93 -21.34
CA ARG A 362 -3.08 -9.54 -21.08
C ARG A 362 -4.11 -8.47 -20.74
N GLY A 363 -5.28 -8.51 -21.38
CA GLY A 363 -6.44 -7.66 -21.06
C GLY A 363 -6.32 -6.18 -21.44
N LEU A 364 -5.33 -5.77 -22.24
CA LEU A 364 -5.20 -4.38 -22.69
C LEU A 364 -6.39 -3.97 -23.57
N GLU A 365 -6.79 -4.81 -24.53
CA GLU A 365 -7.93 -4.52 -25.41
C GLU A 365 -9.25 -4.44 -24.62
N GLY A 366 -9.41 -5.30 -23.61
CA GLY A 366 -10.58 -5.21 -22.73
C GLY A 366 -10.62 -3.92 -21.90
N LYS A 367 -9.46 -3.41 -21.47
CA LYS A 367 -9.38 -2.09 -20.84
C LYS A 367 -9.73 -0.97 -21.82
N ALA A 368 -9.19 -1.00 -23.06
CA ALA A 368 -9.53 -0.05 -24.10
C ALA A 368 -11.03 -0.07 -24.43
N THR A 369 -11.63 -1.27 -24.55
CA THR A 369 -13.08 -1.45 -24.75
C THR A 369 -13.90 -0.86 -23.62
N ALA A 370 -13.51 -1.09 -22.36
CA ALA A 370 -14.18 -0.50 -21.20
C ALA A 370 -14.11 1.02 -21.24
N ILE A 371 -12.95 1.59 -21.57
CA ILE A 371 -12.73 3.03 -21.63
C ILE A 371 -13.57 3.67 -22.75
N SER A 372 -13.58 3.06 -23.95
CA SER A 372 -14.46 3.51 -25.04
C SER A 372 -15.92 3.53 -24.62
N PHE A 373 -16.36 2.43 -23.99
CA PHE A 373 -17.75 2.31 -23.54
C PHE A 373 -18.12 3.43 -22.54
N VAL A 374 -17.31 3.67 -21.52
CA VAL A 374 -17.61 4.69 -20.51
C VAL A 374 -17.53 6.11 -21.08
N ARG A 375 -16.58 6.40 -21.98
CA ARG A 375 -16.46 7.68 -22.66
C ARG A 375 -17.71 7.99 -23.50
N GLU A 376 -18.21 7.01 -24.27
CA GLU A 376 -19.38 7.18 -25.15
C GLU A 376 -20.69 7.30 -24.38
N HIS A 377 -20.78 6.69 -23.21
CA HIS A 377 -22.02 6.69 -22.40
C HIS A 377 -22.02 7.73 -21.26
N GLY A 378 -20.96 8.55 -21.15
CA GLY A 378 -20.86 9.56 -20.09
C GLY A 378 -20.77 8.98 -18.68
N ILE A 379 -20.27 7.73 -18.53
CA ILE A 379 -20.07 7.08 -17.24
C ILE A 379 -18.76 7.59 -16.62
N PRO A 380 -18.76 8.07 -15.36
CA PRO A 380 -17.55 8.51 -14.67
C PRO A 380 -16.40 7.50 -14.78
N TYR A 381 -15.23 8.01 -15.13
CA TYR A 381 -14.02 7.24 -15.37
C TYR A 381 -12.84 7.76 -14.56
N LEU A 382 -12.13 6.85 -13.86
CA LEU A 382 -10.86 7.12 -13.21
C LEU A 382 -9.83 6.09 -13.68
N GLY A 383 -8.81 6.56 -14.43
CA GLY A 383 -7.69 5.72 -14.90
C GLY A 383 -6.45 5.90 -14.04
N LEU A 384 -5.79 4.80 -13.63
CA LEU A 384 -4.61 4.82 -12.81
C LEU A 384 -3.46 4.13 -13.55
N CYS A 385 -2.33 4.80 -13.73
CA CYS A 385 -1.12 4.29 -14.38
C CYS A 385 -1.42 3.69 -15.77
N LEU A 386 -1.50 2.37 -15.91
CA LEU A 386 -1.92 1.71 -17.15
C LEU A 386 -3.32 2.18 -17.62
N GLY A 387 -4.20 2.57 -16.69
CA GLY A 387 -5.49 3.16 -17.03
C GLY A 387 -5.35 4.46 -17.82
N LEU A 388 -4.41 5.34 -17.45
CA LEU A 388 -4.10 6.53 -18.27
C LEU A 388 -3.59 6.11 -19.65
N GLN A 389 -2.63 5.19 -19.70
CA GLN A 389 -2.01 4.75 -20.97
C GLN A 389 -3.06 4.18 -21.93
N MET A 390 -3.93 3.31 -21.43
CA MET A 390 -5.02 2.75 -22.24
C MET A 390 -6.09 3.79 -22.60
N GLY A 391 -6.29 4.82 -21.78
CA GLY A 391 -7.12 5.98 -22.11
C GLY A 391 -6.58 6.78 -23.30
N VAL A 392 -5.26 6.96 -23.36
CA VAL A 392 -4.59 7.59 -24.51
C VAL A 392 -4.69 6.72 -25.76
N VAL A 393 -4.46 5.41 -25.63
CA VAL A 393 -4.58 4.45 -26.75
C VAL A 393 -5.99 4.46 -27.34
N GLU A 394 -7.00 4.35 -26.47
CA GLU A 394 -8.41 4.40 -26.90
C GLU A 394 -8.75 5.71 -27.62
N PHE A 395 -8.37 6.83 -27.03
CA PHE A 395 -8.65 8.15 -27.59
C PHE A 395 -7.93 8.37 -28.92
N ALA A 396 -6.68 7.92 -29.04
CA ALA A 396 -5.93 7.99 -30.30
C ALA A 396 -6.60 7.18 -31.42
N ARG A 397 -7.10 5.98 -31.10
CA ARG A 397 -7.82 5.13 -32.07
C ARG A 397 -9.12 5.75 -32.52
N ASN A 398 -9.97 6.14 -31.57
CA ASN A 398 -11.36 6.47 -31.84
C ASN A 398 -11.61 7.96 -32.11
N MET A 399 -10.78 8.85 -31.55
CA MET A 399 -10.96 10.28 -31.70
C MET A 399 -9.93 10.93 -32.65
N CYS A 400 -8.70 10.40 -32.71
CA CYS A 400 -7.65 10.94 -33.57
C CYS A 400 -7.53 10.18 -34.92
N GLY A 401 -8.22 9.05 -35.09
CA GLY A 401 -8.17 8.24 -36.31
C GLY A 401 -6.89 7.42 -36.50
N ILE A 402 -6.11 7.25 -35.43
CA ILE A 402 -4.89 6.41 -35.43
C ILE A 402 -5.29 4.99 -35.06
N THR A 403 -5.93 4.28 -35.99
CA THR A 403 -6.62 2.99 -35.75
C THR A 403 -5.71 1.89 -35.19
N ASN A 404 -4.40 1.95 -35.45
CA ASN A 404 -3.39 1.03 -34.97
C ASN A 404 -2.62 1.55 -33.74
N ALA A 405 -3.07 2.63 -33.09
CA ALA A 405 -2.42 3.16 -31.89
C ALA A 405 -2.32 2.10 -30.79
N HIS A 406 -1.15 2.00 -30.16
CA HIS A 406 -0.88 1.04 -29.09
C HIS A 406 0.27 1.49 -28.18
N SER A 407 0.59 0.67 -27.16
CA SER A 407 1.71 0.87 -26.26
C SER A 407 2.92 0.05 -26.75
N GLN A 408 4.12 0.61 -26.66
CA GLN A 408 5.38 -0.11 -26.91
C GLN A 408 5.54 -1.35 -26.03
N GLU A 409 4.88 -1.41 -24.86
CA GLU A 409 4.86 -2.60 -24.01
C GLU A 409 4.28 -3.83 -24.74
N GLN A 410 3.42 -3.63 -25.75
CA GLN A 410 2.86 -4.71 -26.55
C GLN A 410 3.90 -5.31 -27.53
N ASP A 411 4.88 -4.53 -27.97
CA ASP A 411 5.95 -5.00 -28.86
C ASP A 411 6.87 -5.98 -28.16
N GLU A 412 7.14 -5.76 -26.89
CA GLU A 412 7.97 -6.65 -26.08
C GLU A 412 7.39 -8.07 -25.99
N ALA A 413 6.07 -8.19 -26.17
CA ALA A 413 5.37 -9.47 -26.26
C ALA A 413 5.31 -10.05 -27.70
N GLY A 414 5.95 -9.40 -28.69
CA GLY A 414 5.96 -9.84 -30.08
C GLY A 414 4.64 -9.67 -30.82
N SER A 415 3.76 -8.78 -30.33
CA SER A 415 2.39 -8.61 -30.84
C SER A 415 2.14 -7.31 -31.61
N CYS A 416 3.17 -6.49 -31.84
CA CYS A 416 3.01 -5.20 -32.50
C CYS A 416 3.22 -5.22 -34.01
N PRO A 417 2.30 -4.65 -34.80
CA PRO A 417 2.44 -4.52 -36.23
C PRO A 417 3.08 -3.23 -36.75
N ASP A 418 3.19 -2.14 -35.96
CA ASP A 418 3.65 -0.84 -36.47
C ASP A 418 4.32 0.05 -35.39
N PRO A 419 5.68 0.18 -35.44
CA PRO A 419 6.42 1.05 -34.52
C PRO A 419 6.06 2.53 -34.57
N ASN A 420 5.43 3.00 -35.65
CA ASN A 420 5.07 4.41 -35.81
C ASN A 420 3.76 4.78 -35.08
N ALA A 421 3.06 3.79 -34.51
CA ALA A 421 1.80 3.98 -33.80
C ALA A 421 1.92 3.86 -32.27
N HIS A 422 3.15 3.91 -31.74
CA HIS A 422 3.41 3.94 -30.30
C HIS A 422 2.98 5.28 -29.68
N VAL A 423 1.72 5.40 -29.29
CA VAL A 423 1.22 6.58 -28.55
C VAL A 423 1.66 6.54 -27.07
N ILE A 424 2.11 5.37 -26.61
CA ILE A 424 2.76 5.13 -25.33
C ILE A 424 4.12 4.49 -25.61
N CYS A 425 5.20 5.08 -25.12
CA CYS A 425 6.57 4.63 -25.38
C CYS A 425 7.50 4.78 -24.18
N ALA A 426 8.59 4.03 -24.16
CA ALA A 426 9.71 4.31 -23.26
C ALA A 426 10.47 5.54 -23.76
N LEU A 427 10.91 6.39 -22.85
CA LEU A 427 11.75 7.53 -23.20
C LEU A 427 13.20 7.09 -23.43
N PRO A 428 13.98 7.80 -24.28
CA PRO A 428 15.36 7.42 -24.60
C PRO A 428 16.28 7.26 -23.39
N GLU A 429 16.07 8.03 -22.34
CA GLU A 429 16.83 7.92 -21.08
C GLU A 429 16.49 6.63 -20.33
N GLN A 430 15.23 6.26 -20.29
CA GLN A 430 14.77 4.99 -19.68
C GLN A 430 15.29 3.78 -20.46
N GLU A 431 15.34 3.87 -21.79
CA GLU A 431 15.93 2.83 -22.63
C GLU A 431 17.44 2.66 -22.40
N ARG A 432 18.18 3.75 -22.23
CA ARG A 432 19.62 3.73 -21.89
C ARG A 432 19.86 3.09 -20.51
N LEU A 433 19.07 3.45 -19.51
CA LEU A 433 19.14 2.85 -18.17
C LEU A 433 18.83 1.34 -18.25
N ARG A 434 17.82 0.96 -18.99
CA ARG A 434 17.45 -0.44 -19.21
C ARG A 434 18.58 -1.25 -19.86
N ALA A 435 19.25 -0.70 -20.84
CA ALA A 435 20.37 -1.35 -21.51
C ALA A 435 21.60 -1.53 -20.60
N SER A 436 21.79 -0.62 -19.61
CA SER A 436 22.95 -0.64 -18.72
C SER A 436 22.73 -1.37 -17.39
N GLN A 437 21.51 -1.36 -16.85
CA GLN A 437 21.17 -1.85 -15.51
C GLN A 437 20.21 -3.05 -15.52
N GLY A 438 19.71 -3.45 -16.68
CA GLY A 438 18.69 -4.49 -16.81
C GLY A 438 17.29 -3.98 -16.50
N TYR A 439 16.37 -4.91 -16.18
CA TYR A 439 14.94 -4.60 -16.05
C TYR A 439 14.59 -3.87 -14.74
N ILE A 440 15.40 -4.07 -13.69
CA ILE A 440 15.20 -3.48 -12.37
C ILE A 440 15.87 -2.09 -12.33
N GLY A 441 15.16 -1.08 -11.80
CA GLY A 441 15.70 0.28 -11.61
C GLY A 441 15.44 1.26 -12.77
N THR A 442 14.69 0.84 -13.81
CA THR A 442 14.38 1.70 -14.97
C THR A 442 13.02 2.40 -14.88
N GLN A 443 12.33 2.26 -13.76
CA GLN A 443 11.01 2.86 -13.52
C GLN A 443 11.12 4.23 -12.88
N ARG A 444 10.15 5.10 -13.15
CA ARG A 444 9.86 6.20 -12.24
C ARG A 444 9.18 5.61 -11.01
N LEU A 445 9.83 5.76 -9.85
CA LEU A 445 9.40 5.16 -8.58
C LEU A 445 9.29 6.20 -7.46
N GLY A 446 8.17 6.19 -6.75
CA GLY A 446 7.88 7.10 -5.65
C GLY A 446 7.38 8.45 -6.13
N ASP A 447 7.51 9.45 -5.28
CA ASP A 447 6.99 10.80 -5.52
C ASP A 447 7.72 11.52 -6.65
N PHE A 448 6.92 12.11 -7.55
CA PHE A 448 7.37 13.09 -8.52
C PHE A 448 6.45 14.30 -8.51
N ALA A 449 7.02 15.48 -8.81
CA ALA A 449 6.27 16.71 -8.92
C ALA A 449 5.35 16.68 -10.15
N CYS A 450 4.08 16.96 -9.94
CA CYS A 450 3.10 17.19 -10.99
C CYS A 450 2.67 18.65 -10.93
N VAL A 451 2.88 19.36 -12.01
CA VAL A 451 2.43 20.75 -12.19
C VAL A 451 1.00 20.72 -12.73
N ILE A 452 0.07 21.24 -11.94
CA ILE A 452 -1.35 21.26 -12.30
C ILE A 452 -1.67 22.56 -13.05
N GLU A 453 -2.37 22.41 -14.17
CA GLU A 453 -2.85 23.53 -14.99
C GLU A 453 -3.77 24.46 -14.16
N PRO A 454 -3.46 25.76 -14.06
CA PRO A 454 -4.16 26.71 -13.17
C PRO A 454 -5.68 26.81 -13.39
N THR A 455 -6.14 26.62 -14.63
CA THR A 455 -7.56 26.77 -15.00
C THR A 455 -8.33 25.45 -14.94
N SER A 456 -7.65 24.32 -14.71
CA SER A 456 -8.25 23.00 -14.73
C SER A 456 -9.20 22.76 -13.55
N PHE A 457 -10.23 21.93 -13.78
CA PHE A 457 -11.07 21.49 -12.68
C PHE A 457 -10.32 20.58 -11.70
N VAL A 458 -9.27 19.90 -12.14
CA VAL A 458 -8.40 19.06 -11.30
C VAL A 458 -7.74 19.89 -10.21
N LYS A 459 -7.27 21.12 -10.52
CA LYS A 459 -6.74 22.02 -9.48
C LYS A 459 -7.74 22.25 -8.35
N ARG A 460 -9.02 22.50 -8.70
CA ARG A 460 -10.07 22.69 -7.68
C ARG A 460 -10.29 21.46 -6.80
N LEU A 461 -10.09 20.23 -7.34
CA LEU A 461 -10.16 19.01 -6.54
C LEU A 461 -9.05 18.97 -5.49
N TYR A 462 -7.81 19.31 -5.87
CA TYR A 462 -6.69 19.37 -4.94
C TYR A 462 -6.87 20.47 -3.88
N GLU A 463 -7.30 21.66 -4.28
CA GLU A 463 -7.59 22.77 -3.36
C GLU A 463 -8.71 22.43 -2.37
N LYS A 464 -9.77 21.71 -2.81
CA LYS A 464 -10.91 21.28 -1.97
C LYS A 464 -10.48 20.40 -0.79
N VAL A 465 -9.43 19.60 -0.94
CA VAL A 465 -8.87 18.75 0.13
C VAL A 465 -7.65 19.38 0.80
N GLY A 466 -7.31 20.63 0.49
CA GLY A 466 -6.21 21.37 1.11
C GLY A 466 -4.81 20.93 0.66
N ARG A 467 -4.68 20.44 -0.59
CA ARG A 467 -3.39 20.11 -1.20
C ARG A 467 -2.97 21.21 -2.22
N PRO A 468 -1.66 21.50 -2.39
CA PRO A 468 -0.55 20.98 -1.59
C PRO A 468 -0.52 21.57 -0.17
N ASP A 469 -0.31 20.72 0.81
CA ASP A 469 -0.16 21.11 2.21
C ASP A 469 1.29 21.50 2.56
N ASN A 470 1.54 21.84 3.84
CA ASN A 470 2.88 22.22 4.29
C ASN A 470 3.90 21.07 4.16
N TYR A 471 3.45 19.83 4.32
CA TYR A 471 4.33 18.67 4.14
C TYR A 471 4.75 18.54 2.67
N GLU A 472 3.80 18.60 1.72
CA GLU A 472 4.11 18.57 0.29
C GLU A 472 5.01 19.76 -0.14
N LYS A 473 4.73 20.97 0.36
CA LYS A 473 5.61 22.12 0.11
C LYS A 473 7.03 21.92 0.62
N SER A 474 7.22 21.19 1.72
CA SER A 474 8.56 20.88 2.22
C SER A 474 9.36 19.96 1.30
N LYS A 475 8.70 19.15 0.46
CA LYS A 475 9.33 18.26 -0.52
C LYS A 475 10.08 19.03 -1.61
N LEU A 476 9.64 20.26 -1.93
CA LEU A 476 10.34 21.14 -2.87
C LEU A 476 11.80 21.46 -2.47
N GLN A 477 12.11 21.35 -1.17
CA GLN A 477 13.46 21.58 -0.65
C GLN A 477 14.26 20.29 -0.43
N LYS A 478 13.60 19.14 -0.45
CA LYS A 478 14.19 17.84 -0.12
C LYS A 478 14.50 16.97 -1.33
N TYR A 479 13.71 17.09 -2.38
CA TYR A 479 13.84 16.24 -3.56
C TYR A 479 14.88 16.78 -4.53
N ASP A 480 15.51 15.87 -5.25
CA ASP A 480 16.45 16.17 -6.31
C ASP A 480 15.77 16.72 -7.57
N ALA A 481 16.58 17.24 -8.48
CA ALA A 481 16.09 17.82 -9.73
C ALA A 481 15.34 16.84 -10.61
N MET A 482 15.65 15.54 -10.56
CA MET A 482 14.94 14.53 -11.35
C MET A 482 13.48 14.38 -10.88
N ARG A 483 13.23 14.39 -9.56
CA ARG A 483 11.89 14.30 -8.97
C ARG A 483 11.11 15.61 -9.10
N LEU A 484 11.79 16.75 -9.05
CA LEU A 484 11.17 18.07 -9.16
C LEU A 484 10.93 18.50 -10.61
N GLY A 485 11.85 18.16 -11.53
CA GLY A 485 11.83 18.67 -12.89
C GLY A 485 12.08 20.19 -12.94
N ASN A 486 11.71 20.81 -14.06
CA ASN A 486 11.84 22.25 -14.29
C ASN A 486 10.58 22.99 -13.77
N LEU A 487 10.59 23.37 -12.48
CA LEU A 487 9.51 24.12 -11.83
C LEU A 487 9.69 25.62 -12.01
N ARG A 488 8.56 26.35 -12.07
CA ARG A 488 8.49 27.81 -12.06
C ARG A 488 7.89 28.29 -10.74
N PRO A 489 8.20 29.52 -10.32
CA PRO A 489 7.71 30.07 -9.04
C PRO A 489 6.18 30.09 -8.90
N GLU A 490 5.47 30.25 -10.01
CA GLU A 490 4.00 30.33 -10.09
C GLU A 490 3.31 28.97 -10.20
N ASP A 491 4.04 27.88 -10.34
CA ASP A 491 3.47 26.55 -10.55
C ASP A 491 2.69 26.06 -9.32
N PHE A 492 1.52 25.49 -9.59
CA PHE A 492 0.76 24.75 -8.59
C PHE A 492 1.24 23.29 -8.62
N VAL A 493 2.06 22.92 -7.64
CA VAL A 493 2.78 21.64 -7.60
C VAL A 493 2.18 20.72 -6.56
N VAL A 494 1.88 19.49 -6.96
CA VAL A 494 1.50 18.38 -6.09
C VAL A 494 2.45 17.21 -6.30
N PHE A 495 2.51 16.30 -5.34
CA PHE A 495 3.36 15.10 -5.43
C PHE A 495 2.47 13.87 -5.43
N GLU A 496 2.66 13.01 -6.42
CA GLU A 496 1.99 11.69 -6.49
C GLU A 496 3.03 10.60 -6.73
N ARG A 497 2.73 9.37 -6.27
CA ARG A 497 3.64 8.24 -6.37
C ARG A 497 3.53 7.55 -7.72
N HIS A 498 4.67 7.26 -8.32
CA HIS A 498 4.79 6.61 -9.63
C HIS A 498 5.35 5.20 -9.52
N ARG A 499 4.95 4.34 -10.45
CA ARG A 499 5.47 3.00 -10.67
C ARG A 499 5.25 2.60 -12.12
N HIS A 500 6.03 3.15 -13.04
CA HIS A 500 5.89 2.86 -14.48
C HIS A 500 7.17 3.11 -15.28
N ARG A 501 7.24 2.55 -16.50
CA ARG A 501 8.35 2.69 -17.45
C ARG A 501 7.97 3.47 -18.70
N PHE A 502 6.70 3.42 -19.08
CA PHE A 502 6.19 3.98 -20.33
C PHE A 502 5.45 5.28 -20.05
N GLU A 503 5.57 6.20 -21.01
CA GLU A 503 5.02 7.56 -20.95
C GLU A 503 4.17 7.82 -22.20
N VAL A 504 3.30 8.83 -22.14
CA VAL A 504 2.61 9.35 -23.33
C VAL A 504 3.66 9.91 -24.28
N ASN A 505 3.67 9.41 -25.51
CA ASN A 505 4.66 9.81 -26.50
C ASN A 505 4.47 11.29 -26.90
N PRO A 506 5.48 12.16 -26.69
CA PRO A 506 5.40 13.59 -26.99
C PRO A 506 5.04 13.91 -28.44
N ALA A 507 5.37 13.01 -29.38
CA ALA A 507 5.04 13.20 -30.80
C ALA A 507 3.53 13.28 -31.07
N PHE A 508 2.71 12.74 -30.17
CA PHE A 508 1.25 12.73 -30.32
C PHE A 508 0.53 13.77 -29.47
N HIS A 509 1.21 14.54 -28.62
CA HIS A 509 0.57 15.51 -27.72
C HIS A 509 -0.34 16.48 -28.48
N GLN A 510 0.15 17.05 -29.59
CA GLN A 510 -0.58 18.04 -30.36
C GLN A 510 -1.91 17.48 -30.89
N ILE A 511 -1.88 16.32 -31.56
CA ILE A 511 -3.10 15.74 -32.15
C ILE A 511 -4.10 15.32 -31.07
N LEU A 512 -3.63 14.79 -29.92
CA LEU A 512 -4.50 14.46 -28.81
C LEU A 512 -5.23 15.69 -28.28
N GLN A 513 -4.52 16.82 -28.09
CA GLN A 513 -5.10 18.08 -27.61
C GLN A 513 -6.06 18.72 -28.63
N GLU A 514 -5.71 18.73 -29.92
CA GLU A 514 -6.58 19.23 -30.99
C GLU A 514 -7.91 18.49 -31.08
N LYS A 515 -7.93 17.21 -30.66
CA LYS A 515 -9.14 16.37 -30.64
C LYS A 515 -9.91 16.41 -29.32
N GLY A 516 -9.44 17.22 -28.33
CA GLY A 516 -10.17 17.48 -27.09
C GLY A 516 -9.68 16.73 -25.87
N MET A 517 -8.54 16.05 -25.92
CA MET A 517 -7.86 15.55 -24.72
C MET A 517 -7.15 16.74 -24.05
N LEU A 518 -7.34 16.89 -22.76
CA LEU A 518 -6.69 17.91 -21.94
C LEU A 518 -5.59 17.27 -21.10
N PHE A 519 -4.54 18.02 -20.80
CA PHE A 519 -3.44 17.62 -19.92
C PHE A 519 -3.43 18.47 -18.64
N PRO A 520 -4.33 18.19 -17.69
CA PRO A 520 -4.46 19.00 -16.48
C PRO A 520 -3.29 18.87 -15.51
N GLY A 521 -2.41 17.87 -15.70
CA GLY A 521 -1.20 17.67 -14.92
C GLY A 521 -0.04 17.26 -15.82
N ILE A 522 1.13 17.89 -15.62
CA ILE A 522 2.36 17.60 -16.37
C ILE A 522 3.58 17.57 -15.45
N HIS A 523 4.61 16.83 -15.85
CA HIS A 523 5.96 16.98 -15.32
C HIS A 523 6.89 17.52 -16.42
N ARG A 524 7.67 18.55 -16.11
CA ARG A 524 8.66 19.11 -17.04
C ARG A 524 10.02 18.50 -16.72
N ALA A 525 10.42 17.47 -17.46
CA ALA A 525 11.69 16.81 -17.25
C ALA A 525 12.90 17.75 -17.44
N MET A 526 14.05 17.36 -16.92
CA MET A 526 15.27 18.19 -16.93
C MET A 526 15.78 18.49 -18.34
N ASP A 527 15.54 17.63 -19.30
CA ASP A 527 15.88 17.82 -20.73
C ASP A 527 14.89 18.69 -21.49
N GLY A 528 13.84 19.20 -20.82
CA GLY A 528 12.77 20.01 -21.40
C GLY A 528 11.59 19.22 -21.94
N THR A 529 11.64 17.89 -21.92
CA THR A 529 10.50 17.04 -22.31
C THR A 529 9.32 17.25 -21.36
N THR A 530 8.12 17.40 -21.92
CA THR A 530 6.88 17.43 -21.14
C THR A 530 6.32 16.02 -21.04
N LEU A 531 6.20 15.51 -19.81
CA LEU A 531 5.57 14.23 -19.50
C LEU A 531 4.12 14.49 -19.06
N VAL A 532 3.19 13.70 -19.58
CA VAL A 532 1.76 13.83 -19.24
C VAL A 532 1.47 13.02 -18.00
N GLU A 533 1.23 13.73 -16.89
CA GLU A 533 0.90 13.11 -15.60
C GLU A 533 -0.59 12.84 -15.44
N MET A 534 -1.43 13.67 -16.06
CA MET A 534 -2.88 13.53 -16.00
C MET A 534 -3.51 13.86 -17.34
N ILE A 535 -4.56 13.13 -17.69
CA ILE A 535 -5.42 13.42 -18.83
C ILE A 535 -6.86 13.62 -18.36
N SER A 536 -7.60 14.42 -19.13
CA SER A 536 -9.07 14.49 -19.06
C SER A 536 -9.65 14.69 -20.46
N VAL A 537 -10.94 14.38 -20.64
CA VAL A 537 -11.65 14.58 -21.91
C VAL A 537 -12.65 15.69 -21.74
N LYS A 538 -12.62 16.65 -22.68
CA LYS A 538 -13.53 17.78 -22.72
C LYS A 538 -14.99 17.30 -22.79
N ASP A 539 -15.87 18.01 -22.11
CA ASP A 539 -17.33 17.80 -22.12
C ASP A 539 -17.79 16.42 -21.56
N HIS A 540 -16.90 15.63 -20.94
CA HIS A 540 -17.28 14.42 -20.22
C HIS A 540 -17.52 14.74 -18.73
N PRO A 541 -18.56 14.17 -18.08
CA PRO A 541 -18.88 14.46 -16.68
C PRO A 541 -17.70 14.28 -15.71
N TYR A 542 -16.98 13.17 -15.85
CA TYR A 542 -15.72 12.90 -15.15
C TYR A 542 -14.92 11.87 -15.94
N PHE A 543 -13.99 12.32 -16.74
CA PHE A 543 -13.00 11.46 -17.39
C PHE A 543 -11.63 11.97 -16.99
N VAL A 544 -11.06 11.33 -15.97
CA VAL A 544 -9.75 11.68 -15.45
C VAL A 544 -8.89 10.44 -15.38
N ALA A 545 -7.67 10.54 -15.84
CA ALA A 545 -6.69 9.50 -15.59
C ALA A 545 -5.33 10.11 -15.23
N THR A 546 -4.57 9.38 -14.42
CA THR A 546 -3.24 9.78 -13.97
C THR A 546 -2.21 8.68 -14.21
N GLN A 547 -0.98 9.08 -14.57
CA GLN A 547 0.15 8.17 -14.71
C GLN A 547 0.63 7.67 -13.34
N ALA A 548 0.35 8.42 -12.30
CA ALA A 548 0.65 8.09 -10.92
C ALA A 548 -0.35 7.08 -10.31
N HIS A 549 -0.06 6.70 -9.06
CA HIS A 549 -0.85 5.84 -8.21
C HIS A 549 -1.39 6.62 -6.99
N PRO A 550 -2.42 7.46 -7.17
CA PRO A 550 -2.99 8.27 -6.10
C PRO A 550 -3.65 7.44 -4.99
N GLU A 551 -3.98 6.17 -5.26
CA GLU A 551 -4.49 5.22 -4.27
C GLU A 551 -3.56 5.05 -3.08
N PHE A 552 -2.23 5.16 -3.28
CA PHE A 552 -1.25 5.02 -2.21
C PHE A 552 -1.18 6.22 -1.26
N THR A 553 -1.74 7.36 -1.62
CA THR A 553 -1.71 8.58 -0.81
C THR A 553 -2.99 8.82 0.00
N SER A 554 -4.02 7.98 -0.21
CA SER A 554 -5.29 8.07 0.52
C SER A 554 -5.19 7.44 1.91
N ASN A 555 -5.63 8.15 2.95
CA ASN A 555 -5.62 7.66 4.33
C ASN A 555 -6.82 8.19 5.13
N PHE A 556 -6.94 7.81 6.42
CA PHE A 556 -8.12 8.18 7.22
C PHE A 556 -8.30 9.69 7.38
N LEU A 557 -7.23 10.48 7.40
CA LEU A 557 -7.31 11.95 7.50
C LEU A 557 -7.65 12.59 6.16
N LYS A 558 -7.03 12.09 5.08
CA LYS A 558 -7.08 12.76 3.77
C LYS A 558 -7.40 11.75 2.67
N PRO A 559 -8.63 11.78 2.10
CA PRO A 559 -8.91 11.07 0.86
C PRO A 559 -8.13 11.72 -0.30
N ASN A 560 -7.74 10.92 -1.30
CA ASN A 560 -7.10 11.49 -2.48
C ASN A 560 -8.10 12.30 -3.31
N PRO A 561 -7.70 13.49 -3.85
CA PRO A 561 -8.58 14.40 -4.59
C PRO A 561 -9.24 13.80 -5.82
N LEU A 562 -8.51 12.94 -6.57
CA LEU A 562 -9.04 12.34 -7.81
C LEU A 562 -10.13 11.31 -7.48
N PHE A 563 -9.94 10.50 -6.44
CA PHE A 563 -10.99 9.60 -5.95
C PHE A 563 -12.19 10.38 -5.39
N MET A 564 -11.96 11.53 -4.73
CA MET A 564 -13.03 12.40 -4.25
C MET A 564 -13.90 12.94 -5.39
N GLY A 565 -13.29 13.49 -6.43
CA GLY A 565 -14.03 13.99 -7.60
C GLY A 565 -14.78 12.88 -8.32
N PHE A 566 -14.19 11.71 -8.45
CA PHE A 566 -14.83 10.52 -9.01
C PHE A 566 -16.06 10.10 -8.19
N ALA A 567 -15.91 9.91 -6.88
CA ALA A 567 -17.00 9.49 -5.99
C ALA A 567 -18.15 10.52 -5.95
N GLU A 568 -17.81 11.82 -5.89
CA GLU A 568 -18.81 12.91 -5.95
C GLU A 568 -19.64 12.83 -7.22
N THR A 569 -18.99 12.64 -8.38
CA THR A 569 -19.67 12.56 -9.67
C THR A 569 -20.51 11.29 -9.80
N CYS A 570 -20.00 10.15 -9.34
CA CYS A 570 -20.77 8.90 -9.26
C CYS A 570 -22.05 9.08 -8.43
N ARG A 571 -21.95 9.73 -7.25
CA ARG A 571 -23.12 10.01 -6.41
C ARG A 571 -24.14 10.92 -7.08
N GLN A 572 -23.68 11.94 -7.81
CA GLN A 572 -24.57 12.90 -8.48
C GLN A 572 -25.32 12.31 -9.67
N LEU A 573 -24.69 11.43 -10.43
CA LEU A 573 -25.26 10.88 -11.66
C LEU A 573 -26.04 9.56 -11.44
N TRP A 574 -25.75 8.84 -10.37
CA TRP A 574 -26.42 7.58 -10.08
C TRP A 574 -27.87 7.81 -9.67
N ARG A 575 -28.78 7.20 -10.40
CA ARG A 575 -30.24 7.32 -10.17
C ARG A 575 -30.91 6.00 -9.78
N GLY A 576 -30.12 4.91 -9.60
CA GLY A 576 -30.62 3.56 -9.29
C GLY A 576 -30.93 2.74 -10.52
#